data_a44e69e04e00ba3809450bfe9df7bcef
#
_entry.id   a44e69e04e00ba3809450bfe9df7bcef
#
_cell.length_a   1.000
_cell.length_b   1.000
_cell.length_c   1.000
_cell.angle_alpha   90.00
_cell.angle_beta   90.00
_cell.angle_gamma   90.00
#
_symmetry.space_group_name_H-M   'P 1'
#
loop_
_entity.id
_entity.type
_entity.pdbx_description
1 polymer ?
#
loop_
_entity_poly.entity_id
_entity_poly.type
_entity_poly.pdbx_seq_one_letter_code
_entity_poly.pdbx_strand_id
1 'polypeptide(L)'
;MRELLWQIQELNKKQESWEVQGYVDVSDQYGDLSVGGKCYPYLGDDRYLLEQKEPMNVAITVGNPLLRKKITEKLMQNPQLQFPNLILAETYICPDAILGQGTIISMDCRISTNVRIGDFAFLNMASVVCHDGTLGDYVTLSPDVRLAGNVTIGNESELGMGTRVIQGITIGSGVVTGAGSVVVRDLSNHCKAVGVPARVRTS
;
A
#
# COMPACT_ATOMS: atom_id res chain seq x y z
N MET A 1 1.17 1.05 10.76
CA MET A 1 1.07 -0.25 11.47
C MET A 1 -0.17 -0.33 12.37
N ARG A 2 -0.34 0.48 13.44
CA ARG A 2 -1.49 0.41 14.38
C ARG A 2 -2.85 0.40 13.67
N GLU A 3 -3.01 1.21 12.65
CA GLU A 3 -4.23 1.30 11.85
C GLU A 3 -4.54 -0.02 11.12
N LEU A 4 -3.54 -0.68 10.53
CA LEU A 4 -3.74 -1.97 9.88
C LEU A 4 -4.07 -3.08 10.88
N LEU A 5 -3.46 -3.08 12.06
CA LEU A 5 -3.83 -4.02 13.13
C LEU A 5 -5.32 -3.87 13.51
N TRP A 6 -5.81 -2.65 13.64
CA TRP A 6 -7.24 -2.40 13.85
C TRP A 6 -8.09 -2.89 12.67
N GLN A 7 -7.70 -2.61 11.44
CA GLN A 7 -8.45 -3.05 10.27
C GLN A 7 -8.50 -4.59 10.15
N ILE A 8 -7.43 -5.29 10.53
CA ILE A 8 -7.42 -6.76 10.61
C ILE A 8 -8.41 -7.26 11.68
N GLN A 9 -8.51 -6.57 12.83
CA GLN A 9 -9.52 -6.91 13.83
C GLN A 9 -10.95 -6.76 13.28
N GLU A 10 -11.23 -5.68 12.52
CA GLU A 10 -12.54 -5.48 11.89
C GLU A 10 -12.83 -6.55 10.83
N LEU A 11 -11.84 -6.95 10.04
CA LEU A 11 -11.97 -8.05 9.08
C LEU A 11 -12.32 -9.36 9.82
N ASN A 12 -11.60 -9.69 10.86
CA ASN A 12 -11.78 -10.93 11.63
C ASN A 12 -13.13 -11.01 12.38
N LYS A 13 -13.82 -9.89 12.62
CA LYS A 13 -15.19 -9.91 13.15
C LYS A 13 -16.19 -10.49 12.16
N LYS A 14 -15.92 -10.39 10.85
CA LYS A 14 -16.79 -10.89 9.78
C LYS A 14 -16.40 -12.29 9.34
N GLN A 15 -15.11 -12.51 9.22
CA GLN A 15 -14.52 -13.78 8.82
C GLN A 15 -13.16 -13.90 9.46
N GLU A 16 -12.96 -14.89 10.29
CA GLU A 16 -11.63 -15.17 10.87
C GLU A 16 -10.65 -15.51 9.75
N SER A 17 -9.75 -14.59 9.45
CA SER A 17 -8.86 -14.65 8.29
C SER A 17 -7.38 -14.62 8.67
N TRP A 18 -7.03 -13.85 9.71
CA TRP A 18 -5.63 -13.64 10.08
C TRP A 18 -5.43 -13.67 11.60
N GLU A 19 -4.48 -14.48 12.04
CA GLU A 19 -3.93 -14.42 13.38
C GLU A 19 -2.61 -13.67 13.34
N VAL A 20 -2.58 -12.47 13.91
CA VAL A 20 -1.37 -11.65 13.95
C VAL A 20 -0.53 -12.06 15.17
N GLN A 21 0.64 -12.63 14.92
CA GLN A 21 1.57 -13.08 15.94
C GLN A 21 2.26 -11.93 16.68
N GLY A 22 2.48 -10.81 16.00
CA GLY A 22 3.14 -9.64 16.54
C GLY A 22 3.64 -8.72 15.46
N TYR A 23 4.62 -7.89 15.77
CA TYR A 23 5.20 -6.97 14.81
C TYR A 23 6.73 -6.89 14.93
N VAL A 24 7.37 -6.48 13.84
CA VAL A 24 8.81 -6.25 13.72
C VAL A 24 9.05 -4.79 13.37
N ASP A 25 10.06 -4.18 13.98
CA ASP A 25 10.49 -2.80 13.67
C ASP A 25 12.00 -2.68 13.92
N VAL A 26 12.62 -1.62 13.40
CA VAL A 26 14.06 -1.36 13.56
C VAL A 26 14.48 -1.13 15.02
N SER A 27 13.54 -0.80 15.89
CA SER A 27 13.78 -0.61 17.32
C SER A 27 12.53 -0.90 18.15
N ASP A 28 12.74 -1.24 19.41
CA ASP A 28 11.69 -1.47 20.41
C ASP A 28 11.19 -0.16 21.06
N GLN A 29 10.99 0.88 20.25
CA GLN A 29 10.58 2.19 20.79
C GLN A 29 9.13 2.21 21.31
N TYR A 30 8.31 1.24 20.91
CA TYR A 30 6.90 1.19 21.25
C TYR A 30 6.52 0.07 22.24
N GLY A 31 7.46 -0.85 22.55
CA GLY A 31 7.13 -2.07 23.29
C GLY A 31 5.99 -2.85 22.65
N ASP A 32 5.24 -3.60 23.42
CA ASP A 32 4.04 -4.27 22.93
C ASP A 32 2.97 -3.25 22.53
N LEU A 33 2.38 -3.43 21.35
CA LEU A 33 1.35 -2.53 20.84
C LEU A 33 -0.03 -2.94 21.34
N SER A 34 -0.71 -2.03 22.00
CA SER A 34 -2.14 -2.19 22.31
C SER A 34 -3.00 -1.49 21.26
N VAL A 35 -3.88 -2.23 20.60
CA VAL A 35 -4.82 -1.73 19.59
C VAL A 35 -6.16 -2.43 19.75
N GLY A 36 -7.25 -1.67 19.88
CA GLY A 36 -8.60 -2.22 19.99
C GLY A 36 -8.78 -3.26 21.12
N GLY A 37 -8.06 -3.11 22.22
CA GLY A 37 -8.10 -4.04 23.36
C GLY A 37 -7.27 -5.33 23.19
N LYS A 38 -6.58 -5.53 22.05
CA LYS A 38 -5.63 -6.62 21.83
C LYS A 38 -4.19 -6.12 21.97
N CYS A 39 -3.32 -6.98 22.50
CA CYS A 39 -1.89 -6.75 22.62
C CYS A 39 -1.16 -7.51 21.51
N TYR A 40 -0.20 -6.84 20.88
CA TYR A 40 0.65 -7.39 19.82
C TYR A 40 2.11 -7.22 20.22
N PRO A 41 2.82 -8.33 20.48
CA PRO A 41 4.19 -8.26 20.98
C PRO A 41 5.16 -7.71 19.94
N TYR A 42 6.19 -7.02 20.43
CA TYR A 42 7.37 -6.74 19.64
C TYR A 42 8.21 -8.01 19.50
N LEU A 43 8.42 -8.46 18.28
CA LEU A 43 9.13 -9.72 17.97
C LEU A 43 10.61 -9.51 17.68
N GLY A 44 11.05 -8.29 17.50
CA GLY A 44 12.43 -7.96 17.14
C GLY A 44 12.56 -7.11 15.88
N ASP A 45 13.77 -7.04 15.35
CA ASP A 45 14.08 -6.41 14.08
C ASP A 45 14.01 -7.40 12.90
N ASP A 46 14.45 -6.99 11.72
CA ASP A 46 14.45 -7.81 10.50
C ASP A 46 15.14 -9.16 10.67
N ARG A 47 16.07 -9.32 11.62
CA ARG A 47 16.76 -10.60 11.89
C ARG A 47 15.79 -11.66 12.35
N TYR A 48 14.79 -11.29 13.16
CA TYR A 48 13.74 -12.21 13.57
C TYR A 48 13.08 -12.89 12.37
N LEU A 49 12.76 -12.12 11.32
CA LEU A 49 12.15 -12.65 10.09
C LEU A 49 13.16 -13.43 9.23
N LEU A 50 14.39 -12.93 9.12
CA LEU A 50 15.43 -13.58 8.31
C LEU A 50 15.88 -14.93 8.89
N GLU A 51 15.73 -15.16 10.19
CA GLU A 51 16.09 -16.39 10.88
C GLU A 51 14.94 -17.40 10.98
N GLN A 52 13.74 -17.08 10.45
CA GLN A 52 12.61 -18.01 10.44
C GLN A 52 12.93 -19.27 9.64
N LYS A 53 12.61 -20.42 10.21
CA LYS A 53 12.83 -21.76 9.60
C LYS A 53 11.54 -22.40 9.15
N GLU A 54 10.42 -21.91 9.59
CA GLU A 54 9.08 -22.39 9.23
C GLU A 54 8.37 -21.35 8.36
N PRO A 55 7.43 -21.76 7.50
CA PRO A 55 6.66 -20.84 6.67
C PRO A 55 5.95 -19.76 7.51
N MET A 56 6.14 -18.51 7.15
CA MET A 56 5.54 -17.37 7.84
C MET A 56 4.99 -16.34 6.85
N ASN A 57 3.77 -15.89 7.07
CA ASN A 57 3.16 -14.79 6.32
C ASN A 57 3.61 -13.44 6.88
N VAL A 58 4.05 -12.55 5.99
CA VAL A 58 4.54 -11.20 6.36
C VAL A 58 3.81 -10.14 5.54
N ALA A 59 3.29 -9.12 6.21
CA ALA A 59 2.76 -7.91 5.57
C ALA A 59 3.70 -6.72 5.85
N ILE A 60 4.19 -6.05 4.79
CA ILE A 60 5.12 -4.93 4.91
C ILE A 60 4.34 -3.62 4.94
N THR A 61 4.12 -3.07 6.13
CA THR A 61 3.19 -1.96 6.40
C THR A 61 3.84 -0.57 6.28
N VAL A 62 4.96 -0.47 5.57
CA VAL A 62 5.73 0.77 5.38
C VAL A 62 5.14 1.55 4.20
N GLY A 63 4.65 2.77 4.44
CA GLY A 63 4.02 3.62 3.42
C GLY A 63 4.99 4.10 2.34
N ASN A 64 6.23 4.45 2.71
CA ASN A 64 7.21 4.94 1.74
C ASN A 64 7.62 3.85 0.73
N PRO A 65 7.41 4.07 -0.58
CA PRO A 65 7.64 3.07 -1.62
C PRO A 65 9.07 2.53 -1.66
N LEU A 66 10.05 3.42 -1.62
CA LEU A 66 11.47 3.05 -1.74
C LEU A 66 11.96 2.26 -0.51
N LEU A 67 11.51 2.66 0.68
CA LEU A 67 11.84 1.94 1.90
C LEU A 67 11.15 0.58 1.92
N ARG A 68 9.87 0.50 1.52
CA ARG A 68 9.13 -0.77 1.39
C ARG A 68 9.84 -1.71 0.43
N LYS A 69 10.25 -1.24 -0.74
CA LYS A 69 11.03 -2.02 -1.71
C LYS A 69 12.31 -2.58 -1.10
N LYS A 70 13.11 -1.73 -0.46
CA LYS A 70 14.35 -2.16 0.19
C LYS A 70 14.14 -3.23 1.26
N ILE A 71 13.09 -3.09 2.07
CA ILE A 71 12.72 -4.08 3.09
C ILE A 71 12.30 -5.38 2.42
N THR A 72 11.45 -5.31 1.40
CA THR A 72 10.98 -6.48 0.64
C THR A 72 12.15 -7.26 0.05
N GLU A 73 13.03 -6.59 -0.68
CA GLU A 73 14.22 -7.21 -1.32
C GLU A 73 15.12 -7.90 -0.29
N LYS A 74 15.24 -7.33 0.90
CA LYS A 74 15.98 -7.95 2.00
C LYS A 74 15.27 -9.19 2.54
N LEU A 75 13.99 -9.12 2.82
CA LEU A 75 13.22 -10.20 3.43
C LEU A 75 12.99 -11.37 2.46
N MET A 76 12.89 -11.11 1.16
CA MET A 76 12.78 -12.16 0.13
C MET A 76 14.00 -13.09 0.03
N GLN A 77 15.10 -12.77 0.73
CA GLN A 77 16.25 -13.67 0.86
C GLN A 77 15.94 -14.90 1.72
N ASN A 78 14.91 -14.85 2.57
CA ASN A 78 14.45 -16.02 3.31
C ASN A 78 13.25 -16.66 2.59
N PRO A 79 13.42 -17.88 2.01
CA PRO A 79 12.36 -18.55 1.26
C PRO A 79 11.18 -19.03 2.12
N GLN A 80 11.30 -18.99 3.45
CA GLN A 80 10.21 -19.32 4.36
C GLN A 80 9.19 -18.19 4.49
N LEU A 81 9.56 -16.95 4.10
CA LEU A 81 8.65 -15.82 4.18
C LEU A 81 7.73 -15.79 2.95
N GLN A 82 6.46 -15.66 3.21
CA GLN A 82 5.42 -15.51 2.20
C GLN A 82 4.79 -14.12 2.33
N PHE A 83 4.46 -13.52 1.21
CA PHE A 83 3.90 -12.16 1.16
C PHE A 83 2.50 -12.21 0.52
N PRO A 84 1.48 -12.66 1.26
CA PRO A 84 0.12 -12.70 0.76
C PRO A 84 -0.44 -11.28 0.57
N ASN A 85 -1.46 -11.17 -0.28
CA ASN A 85 -2.23 -9.94 -0.38
C ASN A 85 -3.09 -9.77 0.87
N LEU A 86 -3.02 -8.59 1.49
CA LEU A 86 -3.83 -8.23 2.65
C LEU A 86 -4.98 -7.32 2.19
N ILE A 87 -6.13 -7.93 1.94
CA ILE A 87 -7.35 -7.21 1.52
C ILE A 87 -8.24 -7.06 2.76
N LEU A 88 -8.49 -5.81 3.16
CA LEU A 88 -9.19 -5.51 4.41
C LEU A 88 -10.69 -5.31 4.21
N ALA A 89 -11.42 -5.22 5.32
CA ALA A 89 -12.87 -5.18 5.31
C ALA A 89 -13.45 -4.03 4.47
N GLU A 90 -14.70 -4.19 4.01
CA GLU A 90 -15.43 -3.20 3.19
C GLU A 90 -14.71 -2.79 1.90
N THR A 91 -13.80 -3.62 1.39
CA THR A 91 -13.13 -3.41 0.11
C THR A 91 -13.93 -4.03 -1.01
N TYR A 92 -14.15 -3.28 -2.09
CA TYR A 92 -14.86 -3.73 -3.28
C TYR A 92 -13.89 -3.84 -4.45
N ILE A 93 -13.63 -5.08 -4.90
CA ILE A 93 -12.71 -5.38 -6.00
C ILE A 93 -13.48 -6.09 -7.08
N CYS A 94 -13.46 -5.57 -8.30
CA CYS A 94 -14.05 -6.24 -9.45
C CYS A 94 -13.32 -7.58 -9.70
N PRO A 95 -14.04 -8.68 -9.98
CA PRO A 95 -13.43 -10.00 -10.12
C PRO A 95 -12.39 -10.13 -11.24
N ASP A 96 -12.38 -9.24 -12.21
CA ASP A 96 -11.40 -9.20 -13.30
C ASP A 96 -10.15 -8.34 -13.00
N ALA A 97 -10.09 -7.71 -11.82
CA ALA A 97 -8.90 -6.98 -11.40
C ALA A 97 -7.75 -7.96 -11.11
N ILE A 98 -6.56 -7.59 -11.53
CA ILE A 98 -5.33 -8.38 -11.31
C ILE A 98 -4.49 -7.68 -10.26
N LEU A 99 -4.13 -8.41 -9.22
CA LEU A 99 -3.32 -7.93 -8.11
C LEU A 99 -2.00 -8.69 -8.07
N GLY A 100 -0.89 -7.95 -7.99
CA GLY A 100 0.43 -8.49 -7.68
C GLY A 100 0.52 -8.97 -6.23
N GLN A 101 1.59 -9.68 -5.90
CA GLN A 101 1.83 -10.24 -4.56
C GLN A 101 2.11 -9.14 -3.52
N GLY A 102 1.85 -9.44 -2.25
CA GLY A 102 2.21 -8.58 -1.12
C GLY A 102 1.48 -7.23 -1.09
N THR A 103 0.45 -7.07 -1.93
CA THR A 103 -0.33 -5.84 -2.02
C THR A 103 -1.24 -5.70 -0.80
N ILE A 104 -1.24 -4.50 -0.21
CA ILE A 104 -2.13 -4.15 0.91
C ILE A 104 -3.22 -3.23 0.39
N ILE A 105 -4.48 -3.62 0.58
CA ILE A 105 -5.66 -2.84 0.21
C ILE A 105 -6.47 -2.61 1.48
N SER A 106 -6.41 -1.37 1.99
CA SER A 106 -7.09 -0.95 3.21
C SER A 106 -8.60 -0.84 3.04
N MET A 107 -9.31 -0.67 4.14
CA MET A 107 -10.77 -0.56 4.20
C MET A 107 -11.32 0.50 3.24
N ASP A 108 -12.56 0.30 2.78
CA ASP A 108 -13.31 1.19 1.90
C ASP A 108 -12.67 1.49 0.53
N CYS A 109 -11.63 0.76 0.14
CA CYS A 109 -11.07 0.88 -1.19
C CYS A 109 -12.03 0.31 -2.24
N ARG A 110 -12.05 0.92 -3.43
CA ARG A 110 -12.86 0.48 -4.56
C ARG A 110 -12.01 0.34 -5.80
N ILE A 111 -11.95 -0.87 -6.34
CA ILE A 111 -11.18 -1.23 -7.52
C ILE A 111 -12.13 -1.72 -8.59
N SER A 112 -12.21 -0.98 -9.69
CA SER A 112 -13.14 -1.21 -10.78
C SER A 112 -12.64 -2.30 -11.75
N THR A 113 -13.34 -2.46 -12.86
CA THR A 113 -13.06 -3.45 -13.90
C THR A 113 -11.77 -3.17 -14.66
N ASN A 114 -11.12 -4.23 -15.16
CA ASN A 114 -9.89 -4.19 -15.95
C ASN A 114 -8.74 -3.39 -15.30
N VAL A 115 -8.65 -3.43 -13.97
CA VAL A 115 -7.57 -2.78 -13.21
C VAL A 115 -6.41 -3.75 -13.01
N ARG A 116 -5.18 -3.24 -13.12
CA ARG A 116 -3.95 -3.99 -12.83
C ARG A 116 -3.16 -3.26 -11.74
N ILE A 117 -2.79 -3.98 -10.70
CA ILE A 117 -2.00 -3.46 -9.58
C ILE A 117 -0.77 -4.34 -9.45
N GLY A 118 0.41 -3.73 -9.47
CA GLY A 118 1.69 -4.40 -9.34
C GLY A 118 1.98 -4.95 -7.95
N ASP A 119 3.16 -5.50 -7.79
CA ASP A 119 3.62 -6.13 -6.56
C ASP A 119 3.82 -5.10 -5.43
N PHE A 120 3.50 -5.51 -4.22
CA PHE A 120 3.73 -4.72 -3.01
C PHE A 120 3.16 -3.30 -3.06
N ALA A 121 2.09 -3.07 -3.79
CA ALA A 121 1.37 -1.81 -3.76
C ALA A 121 0.66 -1.62 -2.40
N PHE A 122 0.49 -0.37 -1.98
CA PHE A 122 -0.21 -0.04 -0.75
C PHE A 122 -1.29 1.01 -1.03
N LEU A 123 -2.54 0.57 -1.04
CA LEU A 123 -3.71 1.41 -1.19
C LEU A 123 -4.31 1.68 0.18
N ASN A 124 -4.19 2.90 0.66
CA ASN A 124 -4.78 3.31 1.94
C ASN A 124 -6.28 3.56 1.82
N MET A 125 -6.92 3.68 2.99
CA MET A 125 -8.37 3.76 3.15
C MET A 125 -9.05 4.70 2.16
N ALA A 126 -10.22 4.30 1.70
CA ALA A 126 -11.11 5.04 0.82
C ALA A 126 -10.51 5.41 -0.56
N SER A 127 -9.40 4.79 -0.94
CA SER A 127 -8.83 4.99 -2.28
C SER A 127 -9.70 4.34 -3.35
N VAL A 128 -9.80 5.01 -4.51
CA VAL A 128 -10.60 4.54 -5.64
C VAL A 128 -9.72 4.45 -6.88
N VAL A 129 -9.74 3.29 -7.54
CA VAL A 129 -9.14 3.07 -8.86
C VAL A 129 -10.27 2.72 -9.84
N CYS A 130 -10.56 3.63 -10.76
CA CYS A 130 -11.59 3.41 -11.79
C CYS A 130 -11.09 2.47 -12.89
N HIS A 131 -12.00 2.15 -13.84
CA HIS A 131 -11.79 1.20 -14.92
C HIS A 131 -10.52 1.46 -15.74
N ASP A 132 -9.91 0.39 -16.24
CA ASP A 132 -8.71 0.43 -17.09
C ASP A 132 -7.48 1.09 -16.40
N GLY A 133 -7.49 1.14 -15.06
CA GLY A 133 -6.40 1.70 -14.27
C GLY A 133 -5.20 0.74 -14.19
N THR A 134 -3.98 1.28 -14.24
CA THR A 134 -2.74 0.49 -14.06
C THR A 134 -1.85 1.14 -13.03
N LEU A 135 -1.49 0.40 -11.98
CA LEU A 135 -0.54 0.79 -10.96
C LEU A 135 0.67 -0.14 -11.03
N GLY A 136 1.85 0.43 -11.08
CA GLY A 136 3.11 -0.32 -11.03
C GLY A 136 3.42 -0.87 -9.64
N ASP A 137 4.61 -1.47 -9.53
CA ASP A 137 5.08 -2.07 -8.29
C ASP A 137 5.40 -0.99 -7.25
N TYR A 138 5.18 -1.33 -5.99
CA TYR A 138 5.45 -0.46 -4.84
C TYR A 138 4.73 0.90 -4.86
N VAL A 139 3.69 1.07 -5.67
CA VAL A 139 2.88 2.29 -5.64
C VAL A 139 2.22 2.46 -4.27
N THR A 140 2.22 3.68 -3.74
CA THR A 140 1.45 4.04 -2.55
C THR A 140 0.37 5.05 -2.92
N LEU A 141 -0.87 4.68 -2.69
CA LEU A 141 -1.99 5.62 -2.65
C LEU A 141 -2.28 5.95 -1.17
N SER A 142 -2.03 7.19 -0.76
CA SER A 142 -2.43 7.67 0.57
C SER A 142 -3.96 7.74 0.70
N PRO A 143 -4.52 7.91 1.91
CA PRO A 143 -5.97 7.92 2.10
C PRO A 143 -6.72 8.84 1.14
N ASP A 144 -7.89 8.37 0.67
CA ASP A 144 -8.80 9.10 -0.21
C ASP A 144 -8.18 9.56 -1.55
N VAL A 145 -7.20 8.85 -2.07
CA VAL A 145 -6.73 9.08 -3.45
C VAL A 145 -7.77 8.53 -4.44
N ARG A 146 -8.09 9.32 -5.47
CA ARG A 146 -9.05 8.91 -6.50
C ARG A 146 -8.47 9.03 -7.89
N LEU A 147 -8.44 7.92 -8.60
CA LEU A 147 -7.97 7.81 -9.96
C LEU A 147 -9.19 7.60 -10.87
N ALA A 148 -9.38 8.49 -11.82
CA ALA A 148 -10.40 8.32 -12.86
C ALA A 148 -10.02 7.17 -13.82
N GLY A 149 -10.86 6.88 -14.81
CA GLY A 149 -10.62 5.79 -15.75
C GLY A 149 -9.35 5.97 -16.57
N ASN A 150 -8.71 4.85 -16.96
CA ASN A 150 -7.54 4.82 -17.84
C ASN A 150 -6.36 5.66 -17.32
N VAL A 151 -6.11 5.62 -16.01
CA VAL A 151 -4.95 6.26 -15.38
C VAL A 151 -3.84 5.22 -15.23
N THR A 152 -2.62 5.61 -15.62
CA THR A 152 -1.41 4.78 -15.43
C THR A 152 -0.49 5.44 -14.42
N ILE A 153 -0.01 4.66 -13.43
CA ILE A 153 0.97 5.11 -12.42
C ILE A 153 2.18 4.19 -12.46
N GLY A 154 3.36 4.77 -12.70
CA GLY A 154 4.63 4.05 -12.71
C GLY A 154 5.08 3.60 -11.33
N ASN A 155 6.03 2.67 -11.31
CA ASN A 155 6.57 2.05 -10.11
C ASN A 155 7.03 3.08 -9.06
N GLU A 156 6.95 2.70 -7.78
CA GLU A 156 7.54 3.45 -6.67
C GLU A 156 6.98 4.88 -6.50
N SER A 157 5.83 5.18 -7.11
CA SER A 157 5.16 6.49 -6.98
C SER A 157 4.31 6.55 -5.71
N GLU A 158 4.26 7.72 -5.09
CA GLU A 158 3.49 8.00 -3.88
C GLU A 158 2.53 9.17 -4.14
N LEU A 159 1.24 8.88 -4.10
CA LEU A 159 0.21 9.90 -4.24
C LEU A 159 -0.28 10.31 -2.85
N GLY A 160 -0.07 11.60 -2.51
CA GLY A 160 -0.44 12.16 -1.22
C GLY A 160 -1.96 12.14 -0.98
N MET A 161 -2.35 12.18 0.29
CA MET A 161 -3.74 12.10 0.75
C MET A 161 -4.66 13.04 -0.06
N GLY A 162 -5.80 12.51 -0.48
CA GLY A 162 -6.79 13.28 -1.21
C GLY A 162 -6.40 13.68 -2.64
N THR A 163 -5.32 13.16 -3.20
CA THR A 163 -4.97 13.41 -4.61
C THR A 163 -6.09 12.93 -5.54
N ARG A 164 -6.43 13.76 -6.53
CA ARG A 164 -7.36 13.44 -7.62
C ARG A 164 -6.62 13.43 -8.94
N VAL A 165 -6.83 12.41 -9.75
CA VAL A 165 -6.23 12.29 -11.08
C VAL A 165 -7.35 12.17 -12.10
N ILE A 166 -7.39 13.07 -13.10
CA ILE A 166 -8.41 13.01 -14.14
C ILE A 166 -8.15 11.84 -15.10
N GLN A 167 -9.16 11.50 -15.90
CA GLN A 167 -9.11 10.38 -16.85
C GLN A 167 -7.96 10.49 -17.85
N GLY A 168 -7.34 9.33 -18.16
CA GLY A 168 -6.35 9.18 -19.23
C GLY A 168 -4.96 9.72 -18.92
N ILE A 169 -4.67 10.06 -17.67
CA ILE A 169 -3.37 10.61 -17.24
C ILE A 169 -2.36 9.49 -17.01
N THR A 170 -1.11 9.76 -17.44
CA THR A 170 0.05 8.95 -17.09
C THR A 170 0.92 9.68 -16.07
N ILE A 171 1.15 9.01 -14.93
CA ILE A 171 2.09 9.43 -13.89
C ILE A 171 3.28 8.49 -13.97
N GLY A 172 4.47 9.04 -14.17
CA GLY A 172 5.72 8.29 -14.28
C GLY A 172 6.10 7.56 -12.99
N SER A 173 7.26 6.88 -13.00
CA SER A 173 7.80 6.18 -11.84
C SER A 173 8.46 7.16 -10.84
N GLY A 174 8.41 6.83 -9.55
CA GLY A 174 9.05 7.63 -8.50
C GLY A 174 8.45 9.03 -8.33
N VAL A 175 7.23 9.26 -8.78
CA VAL A 175 6.54 10.54 -8.64
C VAL A 175 5.94 10.67 -7.25
N VAL A 176 6.05 11.87 -6.66
CA VAL A 176 5.38 12.19 -5.39
C VAL A 176 4.40 13.34 -5.62
N THR A 177 3.13 13.13 -5.28
CA THR A 177 2.15 14.23 -5.26
C THR A 177 1.91 14.73 -3.83
N GLY A 178 1.71 16.04 -3.67
CA GLY A 178 1.31 16.61 -2.39
C GLY A 178 -0.14 16.28 -2.04
N ALA A 179 -0.49 16.34 -0.76
CA ALA A 179 -1.87 16.15 -0.31
C ALA A 179 -2.83 17.16 -0.99
N GLY A 180 -4.02 16.69 -1.36
CA GLY A 180 -5.06 17.49 -2.02
C GLY A 180 -4.74 17.93 -3.44
N SER A 181 -3.70 17.38 -4.07
CA SER A 181 -3.34 17.73 -5.45
C SER A 181 -4.38 17.27 -6.47
N VAL A 182 -4.60 18.05 -7.52
CA VAL A 182 -5.43 17.67 -8.66
C VAL A 182 -4.55 17.58 -9.91
N VAL A 183 -4.28 16.35 -10.35
CA VAL A 183 -3.42 16.08 -11.52
C VAL A 183 -4.27 16.10 -12.78
N VAL A 184 -3.97 17.06 -13.66
CA VAL A 184 -4.71 17.30 -14.92
C VAL A 184 -3.82 17.20 -16.16
N ARG A 185 -2.58 16.75 -16.01
CA ARG A 185 -1.61 16.51 -17.08
C ARG A 185 -0.66 15.42 -16.65
N ASP A 186 -0.05 14.74 -17.61
CA ASP A 186 0.97 13.74 -17.35
C ASP A 186 2.12 14.31 -16.51
N LEU A 187 2.66 13.46 -15.65
CA LEU A 187 3.82 13.76 -14.81
C LEU A 187 4.97 12.86 -15.20
N SER A 188 6.13 13.46 -15.47
CA SER A 188 7.35 12.73 -15.80
C SER A 188 7.94 12.02 -14.57
N ASN A 189 8.78 11.00 -14.81
CA ASN A 189 9.44 10.24 -13.76
C ASN A 189 10.16 11.15 -12.73
N HIS A 190 10.18 10.70 -11.49
CA HIS A 190 10.95 11.26 -10.38
C HIS A 190 10.65 12.74 -10.07
N CYS A 191 9.48 13.24 -10.44
CA CYS A 191 9.09 14.61 -10.11
C CYS A 191 8.24 14.69 -8.83
N LYS A 192 8.22 15.88 -8.23
CA LYS A 192 7.28 16.24 -7.17
C LYS A 192 6.26 17.23 -7.73
N ALA A 193 4.97 16.94 -7.58
CA ALA A 193 3.90 17.82 -8.08
C ALA A 193 2.90 18.14 -6.97
N VAL A 194 2.50 19.42 -6.86
CA VAL A 194 1.58 19.87 -5.81
C VAL A 194 0.59 20.90 -6.33
N GLY A 195 -0.56 21.01 -5.68
CA GLY A 195 -1.54 22.06 -5.88
C GLY A 195 -2.74 21.70 -6.75
N VAL A 196 -3.61 22.67 -7.00
CA VAL A 196 -4.84 22.57 -7.79
C VAL A 196 -4.84 23.71 -8.82
N PRO A 197 -4.54 23.39 -10.08
CA PRO A 197 -4.04 22.14 -10.61
C PRO A 197 -2.60 21.85 -10.17
N ALA A 198 -2.23 20.57 -10.12
CA ALA A 198 -0.88 20.15 -9.73
C ALA A 198 0.18 20.69 -10.70
N ARG A 199 1.29 21.19 -10.15
CA ARG A 199 2.46 21.67 -10.87
C ARG A 199 3.71 21.00 -10.32
N VAL A 200 4.61 20.62 -11.22
CA VAL A 200 5.93 20.12 -10.85
C VAL A 200 6.68 21.22 -10.11
N ARG A 201 7.21 20.88 -8.93
CA ARG A 201 8.11 21.76 -8.20
C ARG A 201 9.54 21.53 -8.71
N THR A 202 10.16 22.58 -9.18
CA THR A 202 11.61 22.64 -9.29
C THR A 202 12.17 22.77 -7.87
N SER A 203 12.97 21.79 -7.45
CA SER A 203 13.74 21.81 -6.18
C SER A 203 14.73 22.96 -6.17
#